data_b4bd345cb63191e3d1b56f583ee16dd7
#
_entry.id   b4bd345cb63191e3d1b56f583ee16dd7
#
_cell.length_a   1.000
_cell.length_b   1.000
_cell.length_c   1.000
_cell.angle_alpha   90.00
_cell.angle_beta   90.00
_cell.angle_gamma   90.00
#
_symmetry.space_group_name_H-M   'P 1'
#
loop_
_entity.id
_entity.type
_entity.pdbx_description
1 polymer ?
#
loop_
_entity_poly.entity_id
_entity_poly.type
_entity_poly.pdbx_seq_one_letter_code
_entity_poly.pdbx_strand_id
1 'polypeptide(L)'
;MSYPKPCRFLFVAIGLLAASGPLSAQTTPNGSPPAAASPAIEAPNGAEPMEDPQTGDHWTYELRDDISGDIKSTITTTVTDVSNSEIGIRIALLGNPNSGYQTFDHAWNLIDNGVWRYTPNDGTGIKPPLAAGTTWSFKGTDLNSTVGGSWKRSGTSKVLGKESLTTRAGTFDTFKIETNIQVQNVNDPTKKVQFVQQTWYAPVIDHWVKRTAVSRSDGRVREKSTTELVEYGRR
;
A
#
# COMPACT_ATOMS: atom_id res chain seq x y z
N MET A 1 -22.19 -25.15 -20.16
CA MET A 1 -20.86 -24.50 -20.39
C MET A 1 -20.71 -23.41 -19.36
N SER A 2 -19.95 -23.67 -18.31
CA SER A 2 -19.77 -22.74 -17.19
C SER A 2 -18.53 -21.92 -17.48
N TYR A 3 -18.68 -20.62 -17.67
CA TYR A 3 -17.53 -19.70 -17.83
C TYR A 3 -16.79 -19.59 -16.49
N PRO A 4 -15.45 -19.76 -16.46
CA PRO A 4 -14.69 -19.53 -15.26
C PRO A 4 -14.74 -18.03 -14.92
N LYS A 5 -15.09 -17.73 -13.65
CA LYS A 5 -15.07 -16.36 -13.11
C LYS A 5 -13.66 -15.80 -13.25
N PRO A 6 -13.50 -14.55 -13.70
CA PRO A 6 -12.17 -13.93 -13.83
C PRO A 6 -11.52 -13.87 -12.45
N CYS A 7 -10.31 -14.42 -12.36
CA CYS A 7 -9.44 -14.30 -11.22
C CYS A 7 -9.21 -12.80 -10.94
N ARG A 8 -9.76 -12.29 -9.87
CA ARG A 8 -9.48 -10.93 -9.40
C ARG A 8 -8.06 -10.92 -8.85
N PHE A 9 -7.13 -10.45 -9.65
CA PHE A 9 -5.76 -10.21 -9.24
C PHE A 9 -5.73 -8.93 -8.40
N LEU A 10 -5.71 -9.09 -7.10
CA LEU A 10 -5.57 -7.99 -6.16
C LEU A 10 -4.09 -7.86 -5.81
N PHE A 11 -3.37 -7.03 -6.56
CA PHE A 11 -2.04 -6.56 -6.17
C PHE A 11 -2.13 -5.19 -5.51
N VAL A 12 -2.81 -5.12 -4.40
CA VAL A 12 -2.51 -4.06 -3.45
C VAL A 12 -1.38 -4.59 -2.60
N ALA A 13 -0.35 -3.78 -2.36
CA ALA A 13 0.68 -4.08 -1.36
C ALA A 13 0.10 -4.20 0.07
N ILE A 14 -1.20 -4.33 0.18
CA ILE A 14 -2.01 -4.65 1.34
C ILE A 14 -2.94 -5.75 0.86
N GLY A 15 -2.68 -7.01 1.26
CA GLY A 15 -3.53 -8.15 0.91
C GLY A 15 -4.94 -7.98 1.48
N LEU A 16 -5.89 -7.55 0.65
CA LEU A 16 -7.31 -7.52 1.01
C LEU A 16 -7.95 -8.85 0.61
N LEU A 17 -8.42 -9.60 1.59
CA LEU A 17 -9.40 -10.67 1.41
C LEU A 17 -10.78 -10.01 1.22
N ALA A 18 -11.29 -9.98 0.00
CA ALA A 18 -12.66 -9.54 -0.25
C ALA A 18 -13.63 -10.69 -0.02
N ALA A 19 -14.39 -10.63 1.06
CA ALA A 19 -15.61 -11.41 1.25
C ALA A 19 -16.76 -10.64 0.56
N SER A 20 -17.33 -11.20 -0.49
CA SER A 20 -18.50 -10.66 -1.19
C SER A 20 -19.78 -11.17 -0.53
N GLY A 21 -20.48 -10.25 0.20
CA GLY A 21 -21.89 -10.43 0.59
C GLY A 21 -22.75 -9.39 -0.16
N PRO A 22 -24.01 -9.72 -0.49
CA PRO A 22 -24.88 -8.80 -1.23
C PRO A 22 -25.45 -7.74 -0.28
N LEU A 23 -25.32 -6.47 -0.63
CA LEU A 23 -26.04 -5.38 0.03
C LEU A 23 -27.24 -4.96 -0.83
N SER A 24 -28.39 -4.98 -0.18
CA SER A 24 -29.66 -4.45 -0.67
C SER A 24 -29.63 -2.90 -0.68
N ALA A 25 -30.13 -2.32 -1.75
CA ALA A 25 -30.28 -0.87 -1.90
C ALA A 25 -31.37 -0.33 -0.98
N GLN A 26 -31.07 0.72 -0.24
CA GLN A 26 -32.08 1.65 0.29
C GLN A 26 -31.76 3.07 -0.18
N THR A 27 -32.67 3.62 -0.95
CA THR A 27 -32.69 5.01 -1.38
C THR A 27 -33.33 5.88 -0.31
N THR A 28 -32.67 6.98 0.10
CA THR A 28 -33.35 8.14 0.64
C THR A 28 -32.64 9.44 0.18
N PRO A 29 -33.37 10.47 -0.21
CA PRO A 29 -32.79 11.74 -0.62
C PRO A 29 -32.73 12.70 0.56
N ASN A 30 -31.67 13.48 0.68
CA ASN A 30 -31.80 14.93 0.95
C ASN A 30 -30.45 15.59 1.22
N GLY A 31 -30.32 16.79 0.69
CA GLY A 31 -29.15 17.61 0.65
C GLY A 31 -28.58 17.97 2.02
N SER A 32 -27.27 17.90 2.07
CA SER A 32 -26.48 18.46 3.16
C SER A 32 -25.83 19.77 2.71
N PRO A 33 -25.76 20.79 3.58
CA PRO A 33 -25.08 22.04 3.30
C PRO A 33 -23.55 21.80 3.15
N PRO A 34 -22.81 22.72 2.52
CA PRO A 34 -21.36 22.57 2.32
C PRO A 34 -20.69 22.45 3.66
N ALA A 35 -19.91 21.37 3.81
CA ALA A 35 -19.09 21.13 4.98
C ALA A 35 -18.06 22.25 5.12
N ALA A 36 -18.12 22.97 6.24
CA ALA A 36 -17.07 23.87 6.64
C ALA A 36 -15.76 23.10 6.72
N ALA A 37 -14.69 23.64 6.12
CA ALA A 37 -13.36 23.08 6.21
C ALA A 37 -13.01 22.88 7.70
N SER A 38 -12.80 21.62 8.10
CA SER A 38 -12.28 21.32 9.43
C SER A 38 -10.90 21.96 9.58
N PRO A 39 -10.59 22.59 10.72
CA PRO A 39 -9.28 23.15 10.94
C PRO A 39 -8.23 22.02 10.81
N ALA A 40 -7.13 22.32 10.11
CA ALA A 40 -5.98 21.42 10.04
C ALA A 40 -5.54 21.10 11.48
N ILE A 41 -5.59 19.83 11.85
CA ILE A 41 -5.04 19.39 13.12
C ILE A 41 -3.52 19.41 12.93
N GLU A 42 -2.85 20.41 13.52
CA GLU A 42 -1.39 20.39 13.65
C GLU A 42 -0.99 19.08 14.35
N ALA A 43 0.05 18.43 13.82
CA ALA A 43 0.63 17.28 14.51
C ALA A 43 0.95 17.66 15.95
N PRO A 44 0.64 16.82 16.94
CA PRO A 44 0.95 17.16 18.33
C PRO A 44 2.43 17.42 18.43
N ASN A 45 2.80 18.63 18.85
CA ASN A 45 4.18 19.00 19.17
C ASN A 45 4.71 18.05 20.23
N GLY A 46 5.60 17.12 19.86
CA GLY A 46 6.21 16.17 20.76
C GLY A 46 6.06 14.68 20.40
N ALA A 47 5.54 14.33 19.23
CA ALA A 47 5.63 12.96 18.76
C ALA A 47 7.11 12.56 18.62
N GLU A 48 7.53 11.50 19.31
CA GLU A 48 8.88 10.96 19.18
C GLU A 48 9.13 10.55 17.72
N PRO A 49 10.32 10.85 17.15
CA PRO A 49 10.70 10.36 15.85
C PRO A 49 10.63 8.82 15.84
N MET A 50 10.03 8.26 14.80
CA MET A 50 9.92 6.81 14.62
C MET A 50 10.89 6.34 13.53
N GLU A 51 12.13 6.85 13.55
CA GLU A 51 13.13 6.60 12.51
C GLU A 51 13.61 5.14 12.45
N ASP A 52 13.53 4.44 13.59
CA ASP A 52 13.84 3.01 13.70
C ASP A 52 12.58 2.27 14.17
N PRO A 53 12.00 1.36 13.36
CA PRO A 53 10.80 0.62 13.74
C PRO A 53 11.01 -0.20 15.01
N GLN A 54 10.03 -0.17 15.91
CA GLN A 54 10.02 -0.93 17.15
C GLN A 54 8.70 -1.70 17.28
N THR A 55 8.74 -2.81 18.01
CA THR A 55 7.53 -3.58 18.33
C THR A 55 6.49 -2.71 19.02
N GLY A 56 5.29 -2.67 18.46
CA GLY A 56 4.19 -1.83 18.92
C GLY A 56 3.99 -0.54 18.12
N ASP A 57 4.97 -0.11 17.32
CA ASP A 57 4.79 0.99 16.40
C ASP A 57 3.65 0.68 15.43
N HIS A 58 2.81 1.66 15.13
CA HIS A 58 1.64 1.42 14.30
C HIS A 58 1.30 2.62 13.43
N TRP A 59 0.67 2.32 12.30
CA TRP A 59 0.16 3.28 11.33
C TRP A 59 -1.23 2.86 10.89
N THR A 60 -2.18 3.78 10.95
CA THR A 60 -3.56 3.56 10.49
C THR A 60 -3.82 4.35 9.22
N TYR A 61 -4.37 3.67 8.22
CA TYR A 61 -4.65 4.22 6.90
C TYR A 61 -6.11 4.07 6.52
N GLU A 62 -6.61 5.03 5.74
CA GLU A 62 -7.81 4.84 4.94
C GLU A 62 -7.45 4.52 3.50
N LEU A 63 -8.04 3.45 2.98
CA LEU A 63 -7.99 3.06 1.58
C LEU A 63 -9.24 3.54 0.86
N ARG A 64 -9.07 4.39 -0.13
CA ARG A 64 -10.12 4.90 -1.02
C ARG A 64 -10.00 4.28 -2.41
N ASP A 65 -11.12 3.89 -2.97
CA ASP A 65 -11.25 3.58 -4.39
C ASP A 65 -11.48 4.89 -5.16
N ASP A 66 -10.52 5.29 -5.98
CA ASP A 66 -10.60 6.56 -6.73
C ASP A 66 -11.50 6.47 -7.98
N ILE A 67 -12.04 5.29 -8.29
CA ILE A 67 -13.03 5.13 -9.37
C ILE A 67 -14.43 5.41 -8.85
N SER A 68 -14.80 4.85 -7.70
CA SER A 68 -16.10 5.07 -7.06
C SER A 68 -16.10 6.24 -6.08
N GLY A 69 -14.96 6.65 -5.56
CA GLY A 69 -14.82 7.65 -4.51
C GLY A 69 -15.02 7.12 -3.09
N ASP A 70 -15.35 5.82 -2.93
CA ASP A 70 -15.68 5.23 -1.64
C ASP A 70 -14.44 4.90 -0.80
N ILE A 71 -14.56 5.04 0.51
CA ILE A 71 -13.60 4.41 1.46
C ILE A 71 -13.92 2.92 1.52
N LYS A 72 -12.94 2.10 1.10
CA LYS A 72 -13.08 0.63 1.08
C LYS A 72 -12.74 0.00 2.42
N SER A 73 -11.76 0.56 3.12
CA SER A 73 -11.34 0.03 4.43
C SER A 73 -10.50 1.04 5.20
N THR A 74 -10.51 0.87 6.52
CA THR A 74 -9.52 1.44 7.42
C THR A 74 -8.62 0.30 7.89
N ILE A 75 -7.32 0.50 7.78
CA ILE A 75 -6.31 -0.55 7.96
C ILE A 75 -5.30 -0.06 8.98
N THR A 76 -5.11 -0.81 10.06
CA THR A 76 -4.03 -0.58 11.02
C THR A 76 -2.95 -1.61 10.81
N THR A 77 -1.73 -1.15 10.58
CA THR A 77 -0.51 -1.96 10.55
C THR A 77 0.24 -1.76 11.85
N THR A 78 0.68 -2.85 12.49
CA THR A 78 1.41 -2.81 13.76
C THR A 78 2.65 -3.68 13.67
N VAL A 79 3.80 -3.15 14.05
CA VAL A 79 5.05 -3.91 14.16
C VAL A 79 4.91 -4.95 15.26
N THR A 80 5.09 -6.23 14.90
CA THR A 80 5.02 -7.36 15.85
C THR A 80 6.38 -7.79 16.34
N ASP A 81 7.36 -7.72 15.46
CA ASP A 81 8.75 -8.09 15.73
C ASP A 81 9.71 -7.37 14.77
N VAL A 82 10.92 -7.17 15.23
CA VAL A 82 12.03 -6.59 14.47
C VAL A 82 13.26 -7.44 14.71
N SER A 83 13.84 -7.94 13.62
CA SER A 83 15.12 -8.68 13.62
C SER A 83 16.19 -7.88 12.87
N ASN A 84 17.41 -8.39 12.75
CA ASN A 84 18.47 -7.75 11.99
C ASN A 84 18.18 -7.64 10.47
N SER A 85 17.26 -8.44 9.94
CA SER A 85 16.98 -8.50 8.49
C SER A 85 15.52 -8.24 8.14
N GLU A 86 14.60 -8.36 9.10
CA GLU A 86 13.16 -8.39 8.81
C GLU A 86 12.36 -7.65 9.87
N ILE A 87 11.24 -7.09 9.42
CA ILE A 87 10.21 -6.44 10.23
C ILE A 87 8.90 -7.18 10.01
N GLY A 88 8.36 -7.78 11.05
CA GLY A 88 7.04 -8.42 11.05
C GLY A 88 5.94 -7.40 11.30
N ILE A 89 4.90 -7.43 10.48
CA ILE A 89 3.76 -6.52 10.54
C ILE A 89 2.47 -7.31 10.64
N ARG A 90 1.66 -7.01 11.65
CA ARG A 90 0.26 -7.44 11.72
C ARG A 90 -0.63 -6.40 11.05
N ILE A 91 -1.57 -6.86 10.23
CA ILE A 91 -2.55 -6.01 9.54
C ILE A 91 -3.94 -6.32 10.11
N ALA A 92 -4.60 -5.30 10.59
CA ALA A 92 -5.98 -5.37 11.06
C ALA A 92 -6.87 -4.44 10.19
N LEU A 93 -8.01 -4.95 9.74
CA LEU A 93 -9.02 -4.18 9.04
C LEU A 93 -10.16 -3.85 10.00
N LEU A 94 -10.57 -2.59 10.01
CA LEU A 94 -11.71 -2.17 10.84
C LEU A 94 -12.95 -2.98 10.47
N GLY A 95 -13.60 -3.56 11.49
CA GLY A 95 -14.79 -4.40 11.31
C GLY A 95 -14.51 -5.85 10.88
N ASN A 96 -13.24 -6.25 10.71
CA ASN A 96 -12.87 -7.63 10.42
C ASN A 96 -12.13 -8.24 11.62
N PRO A 97 -12.59 -9.35 12.22
CA PRO A 97 -11.92 -9.99 13.35
C PRO A 97 -10.62 -10.69 12.96
N ASN A 98 -10.40 -10.97 11.67
CA ASN A 98 -9.20 -11.64 11.19
C ASN A 98 -8.09 -10.63 10.93
N SER A 99 -6.86 -10.99 11.31
CA SER A 99 -5.65 -10.22 11.01
C SER A 99 -4.85 -10.93 9.92
N GLY A 100 -4.22 -10.13 9.06
CA GLY A 100 -3.17 -10.58 8.15
C GLY A 100 -1.78 -10.32 8.72
N TYR A 101 -0.76 -10.96 8.13
CA TYR A 101 0.64 -10.74 8.47
C TYR A 101 1.43 -10.46 7.20
N GLN A 102 2.42 -9.58 7.35
CA GLN A 102 3.38 -9.27 6.29
C GLN A 102 4.78 -9.22 6.89
N THR A 103 5.77 -9.52 6.08
CA THR A 103 7.18 -9.39 6.44
C THR A 103 7.85 -8.47 5.45
N PHE A 104 8.61 -7.51 5.96
CA PHE A 104 9.39 -6.56 5.20
C PHE A 104 10.88 -6.66 5.57
N ASP A 105 11.75 -6.17 4.69
CA ASP A 105 13.11 -5.81 5.10
C ASP A 105 13.16 -4.37 5.67
N HIS A 106 14.33 -3.96 6.18
CA HIS A 106 14.52 -2.61 6.74
C HIS A 106 14.46 -1.47 5.71
N ALA A 107 14.42 -1.79 4.42
CA ALA A 107 14.16 -0.83 3.35
C ALA A 107 12.67 -0.81 2.95
N TRP A 108 11.81 -1.44 3.72
CA TRP A 108 10.38 -1.58 3.44
C TRP A 108 10.06 -2.29 2.11
N ASN A 109 10.96 -3.15 1.62
CA ASN A 109 10.62 -4.07 0.57
C ASN A 109 9.80 -5.23 1.17
N LEU A 110 8.69 -5.54 0.53
CA LEU A 110 7.82 -6.63 0.97
C LEU A 110 8.48 -7.98 0.63
N ILE A 111 8.65 -8.85 1.63
CA ILE A 111 9.18 -10.21 1.50
C ILE A 111 8.04 -11.21 1.32
N ASP A 112 7.02 -11.13 2.18
CA ASP A 112 5.89 -12.07 2.20
C ASP A 112 4.63 -11.36 2.73
N ASN A 113 3.48 -11.65 2.15
CA ASN A 113 2.19 -11.15 2.61
C ASN A 113 1.16 -12.26 2.87
N GLY A 114 1.63 -13.51 3.06
CA GLY A 114 0.80 -14.68 3.26
C GLY A 114 0.26 -15.30 1.95
N VAL A 115 0.11 -14.49 0.90
CA VAL A 115 -0.36 -14.93 -0.43
C VAL A 115 0.79 -14.92 -1.43
N TRP A 116 1.66 -13.93 -1.34
CA TRP A 116 2.77 -13.73 -2.24
C TRP A 116 4.09 -13.70 -1.49
N ARG A 117 5.07 -14.44 -2.01
CA ARG A 117 6.47 -14.35 -1.61
C ARG A 117 7.29 -13.77 -2.75
N TYR A 118 8.09 -12.75 -2.45
CA TYR A 118 8.86 -11.95 -3.39
C TYR A 118 10.34 -12.37 -3.38
N THR A 119 10.92 -12.68 -4.56
CA THR A 119 12.31 -13.16 -4.66
C THR A 119 13.00 -12.67 -5.93
N PRO A 120 14.09 -11.87 -5.85
CA PRO A 120 14.45 -11.11 -4.64
C PRO A 120 13.36 -10.11 -4.28
N ASN A 121 13.30 -9.70 -3.03
CA ASN A 121 12.29 -8.76 -2.54
C ASN A 121 12.63 -7.28 -2.81
N ASP A 122 13.82 -6.98 -3.36
CA ASP A 122 14.30 -5.62 -3.58
C ASP A 122 13.49 -4.81 -4.60
N GLY A 123 13.64 -3.49 -4.53
CA GLY A 123 13.28 -2.53 -5.56
C GLY A 123 11.98 -1.78 -5.37
N THR A 124 11.03 -2.30 -4.57
CA THR A 124 9.74 -1.63 -4.32
C THR A 124 9.72 -0.84 -3.01
N GLY A 125 10.75 -0.98 -2.20
CA GLY A 125 10.93 -0.26 -0.93
C GLY A 125 11.61 1.09 -1.10
N ILE A 126 12.21 1.56 -0.02
CA ILE A 126 12.88 2.85 0.09
C ILE A 126 14.38 2.63 -0.06
N LYS A 127 15.00 3.21 -1.09
CA LYS A 127 16.43 3.02 -1.38
C LYS A 127 17.20 4.34 -1.27
N PRO A 128 17.94 4.55 -0.18
CA PRO A 128 18.81 5.73 -0.04
C PRO A 128 19.95 5.75 -1.09
N PRO A 129 20.48 6.95 -1.44
CA PRO A 129 20.05 8.27 -0.99
C PRO A 129 18.78 8.73 -1.71
N LEU A 130 17.86 9.38 -0.96
CA LEU A 130 16.62 9.92 -1.50
C LEU A 130 16.84 11.35 -2.05
N ALA A 131 17.50 11.45 -3.19
CA ALA A 131 17.68 12.72 -3.91
C ALA A 131 16.80 12.77 -5.15
N ALA A 132 16.27 13.95 -5.48
CA ALA A 132 15.46 14.11 -6.70
C ALA A 132 16.23 13.64 -7.95
N GLY A 133 15.57 12.82 -8.77
CA GLY A 133 16.17 12.22 -9.95
C GLY A 133 16.87 10.87 -9.70
N THR A 134 17.10 10.45 -8.46
CA THR A 134 17.63 9.10 -8.16
C THR A 134 16.68 8.04 -8.71
N THR A 135 17.23 7.05 -9.40
CA THR A 135 16.46 5.94 -10.00
C THR A 135 17.11 4.61 -9.67
N TRP A 136 16.28 3.57 -9.56
CA TRP A 136 16.75 2.18 -9.48
C TRP A 136 15.79 1.25 -10.21
N SER A 137 16.34 0.15 -10.71
CA SER A 137 15.58 -0.90 -11.39
C SER A 137 15.63 -2.18 -10.59
N PHE A 138 14.62 -3.01 -10.74
CA PHE A 138 14.52 -4.28 -10.06
C PHE A 138 13.89 -5.35 -10.95
N LYS A 139 14.18 -6.60 -10.65
CA LYS A 139 13.59 -7.79 -11.27
C LYS A 139 13.47 -8.89 -10.23
N GLY A 140 12.39 -9.65 -10.29
CA GLY A 140 12.18 -10.77 -9.38
C GLY A 140 11.23 -11.81 -9.97
N THR A 141 11.10 -12.92 -9.25
CA THR A 141 10.10 -13.95 -9.52
C THR A 141 9.31 -14.16 -8.24
N ASP A 142 8.04 -13.81 -8.29
CA ASP A 142 7.14 -13.85 -7.16
C ASP A 142 6.35 -15.16 -7.19
N LEU A 143 6.17 -15.80 -6.04
CA LEU A 143 5.42 -17.03 -5.88
C LEU A 143 4.06 -16.74 -5.26
N ASN A 144 2.99 -17.21 -5.90
CA ASN A 144 1.67 -17.21 -5.27
C ASN A 144 1.46 -18.50 -4.50
N SER A 145 1.38 -18.43 -3.17
CA SER A 145 1.23 -19.59 -2.29
C SER A 145 -0.18 -20.18 -2.29
N THR A 146 -1.19 -19.39 -2.69
CA THR A 146 -2.61 -19.80 -2.64
C THR A 146 -3.02 -20.66 -3.85
N VAL A 147 -2.61 -20.23 -5.05
CA VAL A 147 -3.02 -20.93 -6.29
C VAL A 147 -1.85 -21.68 -6.96
N GLY A 148 -0.67 -21.59 -6.37
CA GLY A 148 0.57 -22.01 -7.00
C GLY A 148 0.86 -21.20 -8.27
N GLY A 149 2.09 -21.01 -8.58
CA GLY A 149 2.49 -20.33 -9.80
C GLY A 149 3.48 -19.21 -9.56
N SER A 150 4.30 -19.00 -10.56
CA SER A 150 5.35 -18.01 -10.54
C SER A 150 5.01 -16.85 -11.46
N TRP A 151 5.40 -15.66 -11.03
CA TRP A 151 5.20 -14.43 -11.77
C TRP A 151 6.51 -13.65 -11.83
N LYS A 152 6.92 -13.28 -13.05
CA LYS A 152 8.05 -12.38 -13.24
C LYS A 152 7.61 -10.98 -12.92
N ARG A 153 8.38 -10.32 -12.05
CA ARG A 153 8.22 -8.91 -11.72
C ARG A 153 9.43 -8.14 -12.19
N SER A 154 9.21 -6.98 -12.81
CA SER A 154 10.27 -6.03 -13.14
C SER A 154 9.73 -4.62 -13.05
N GLY A 155 10.61 -3.67 -12.77
CA GLY A 155 10.20 -2.28 -12.68
C GLY A 155 11.34 -1.32 -12.45
N THR A 156 10.93 -0.06 -12.32
CA THR A 156 11.82 1.07 -12.01
C THR A 156 11.15 1.98 -11.00
N SER A 157 11.94 2.48 -10.07
CA SER A 157 11.53 3.53 -9.14
C SER A 157 12.35 4.79 -9.38
N LYS A 158 11.73 5.95 -9.18
CA LYS A 158 12.35 7.27 -9.31
C LYS A 158 11.90 8.18 -8.18
N VAL A 159 12.84 8.83 -7.53
CA VAL A 159 12.56 9.91 -6.59
C VAL A 159 12.21 11.16 -7.40
N LEU A 160 10.99 11.65 -7.28
CA LEU A 160 10.51 12.84 -8.00
C LEU A 160 10.97 14.13 -7.31
N GLY A 161 11.06 14.13 -5.98
CA GLY A 161 11.48 15.27 -5.19
C GLY A 161 10.99 15.21 -3.75
N LYS A 162 11.20 16.32 -3.05
CA LYS A 162 10.63 16.55 -1.72
C LYS A 162 9.39 17.40 -1.84
N GLU A 163 8.38 17.11 -1.03
CA GLU A 163 7.20 17.97 -0.88
C GLU A 163 6.63 17.82 0.54
N SER A 164 6.06 18.91 1.06
CA SER A 164 5.31 18.85 2.31
C SER A 164 3.90 18.35 2.00
N LEU A 165 3.41 17.39 2.77
CA LEU A 165 2.10 16.77 2.61
C LEU A 165 1.33 16.79 3.92
N THR A 166 0.11 17.32 3.89
CA THR A 166 -0.81 17.28 5.02
C THR A 166 -1.80 16.14 4.85
N THR A 167 -1.93 15.30 5.88
CA THR A 167 -2.93 14.25 6.02
C THR A 167 -3.73 14.48 7.30
N ARG A 168 -4.67 13.61 7.64
CA ARG A 168 -5.36 13.69 8.95
C ARG A 168 -4.42 13.38 10.12
N ALA A 169 -3.32 12.68 9.90
CA ALA A 169 -2.32 12.37 10.91
C ALA A 169 -1.34 13.52 11.17
N GLY A 170 -1.34 14.57 10.35
CA GLY A 170 -0.47 15.73 10.48
C GLY A 170 0.16 16.16 9.16
N THR A 171 1.13 17.09 9.26
CA THR A 171 1.92 17.58 8.13
C THR A 171 3.32 17.00 8.17
N PHE A 172 3.79 16.47 7.05
CA PHE A 172 5.03 15.73 6.93
C PHE A 172 5.89 16.25 5.78
N ASP A 173 7.17 16.38 6.00
CA ASP A 173 8.14 16.51 4.92
C ASP A 173 8.40 15.14 4.31
N THR A 174 8.11 15.00 3.02
CA THR A 174 8.11 13.71 2.35
C THR A 174 9.02 13.69 1.14
N PHE A 175 9.47 12.48 0.79
CA PHE A 175 10.02 12.18 -0.53
C PHE A 175 8.95 11.49 -1.37
N LYS A 176 8.65 12.08 -2.51
CA LYS A 176 7.75 11.47 -3.49
C LYS A 176 8.52 10.53 -4.40
N ILE A 177 8.12 9.27 -4.43
CA ILE A 177 8.73 8.20 -5.23
C ILE A 177 7.68 7.64 -6.17
N GLU A 178 7.99 7.57 -7.47
CA GLU A 178 7.14 6.87 -8.43
C GLU A 178 7.77 5.54 -8.80
N THR A 179 6.98 4.48 -8.74
CA THR A 179 7.39 3.12 -9.08
C THR A 179 6.49 2.58 -10.19
N ASN A 180 7.11 2.16 -11.29
CA ASN A 180 6.46 1.51 -12.42
C ASN A 180 6.80 0.03 -12.38
N ILE A 181 5.79 -0.85 -12.31
CA ILE A 181 5.95 -2.29 -12.15
C ILE A 181 5.23 -3.02 -13.29
N GLN A 182 5.89 -4.02 -13.84
CA GLN A 182 5.28 -4.99 -14.75
C GLN A 182 5.34 -6.37 -14.10
N VAL A 183 4.21 -7.07 -14.12
CA VAL A 183 4.09 -8.43 -13.59
C VAL A 183 3.51 -9.31 -14.68
N GLN A 184 4.13 -10.47 -14.92
CA GLN A 184 3.74 -11.40 -15.96
C GLN A 184 3.77 -12.84 -15.43
N ASN A 185 2.71 -13.61 -15.69
CA ASN A 185 2.69 -15.01 -15.32
C ASN A 185 3.74 -15.79 -16.11
N VAL A 186 4.48 -16.68 -15.45
CA VAL A 186 5.56 -17.46 -16.08
C VAL A 186 5.01 -18.47 -17.08
N ASN A 187 3.90 -19.13 -16.74
CA ASN A 187 3.30 -20.19 -17.55
C ASN A 187 2.34 -19.67 -18.62
N ASP A 188 1.81 -18.47 -18.44
CA ASP A 188 0.89 -17.83 -19.38
C ASP A 188 1.28 -16.33 -19.56
N PRO A 189 2.20 -16.03 -20.50
CA PRO A 189 2.68 -14.67 -20.72
C PRO A 189 1.62 -13.67 -21.17
N THR A 190 0.43 -14.13 -21.58
CA THR A 190 -0.70 -13.25 -21.91
C THR A 190 -1.28 -12.59 -20.66
N LYS A 191 -1.15 -13.26 -19.51
CA LYS A 191 -1.55 -12.71 -18.20
C LYS A 191 -0.47 -11.76 -17.69
N LYS A 192 -0.65 -10.49 -17.95
CA LYS A 192 0.23 -9.41 -17.52
C LYS A 192 -0.54 -8.25 -16.94
N VAL A 193 0.06 -7.61 -15.94
CA VAL A 193 -0.49 -6.45 -15.26
C VAL A 193 0.61 -5.40 -15.13
N GLN A 194 0.25 -4.15 -15.31
CA GLN A 194 1.08 -3.00 -15.06
C GLN A 194 0.56 -2.23 -13.87
N PHE A 195 1.48 -1.78 -13.02
CA PHE A 195 1.17 -0.92 -11.88
C PHE A 195 2.00 0.35 -11.97
N VAL A 196 1.37 1.45 -11.65
CA VAL A 196 2.05 2.72 -11.36
C VAL A 196 1.68 3.08 -9.93
N GLN A 197 2.67 3.19 -9.06
CA GLN A 197 2.51 3.57 -7.67
C GLN A 197 3.26 4.86 -7.40
N GLN A 198 2.65 5.79 -6.70
CA GLN A 198 3.34 6.92 -6.10
C GLN A 198 3.29 6.80 -4.58
N THR A 199 4.45 6.94 -3.94
CA THR A 199 4.62 6.82 -2.50
C THR A 199 5.18 8.13 -1.95
N TRP A 200 4.57 8.68 -0.93
CA TRP A 200 5.06 9.80 -0.12
C TRP A 200 5.63 9.22 1.17
N TYR A 201 6.93 9.09 1.22
CA TYR A 201 7.67 8.56 2.36
C TYR A 201 8.11 9.70 3.27
N ALA A 202 7.79 9.60 4.57
CA ALA A 202 8.18 10.55 5.61
C ALA A 202 9.27 9.94 6.50
N PRO A 203 10.53 10.38 6.43
CA PRO A 203 11.62 9.84 7.26
C PRO A 203 11.35 9.92 8.76
N VAL A 204 10.68 10.97 9.21
CA VAL A 204 10.40 11.20 10.64
C VAL A 204 9.57 10.09 11.30
N ILE A 205 8.82 9.32 10.51
CA ILE A 205 8.05 8.18 11.00
C ILE A 205 8.49 6.87 10.33
N ASP A 206 9.58 6.89 9.58
CA ASP A 206 10.12 5.79 8.77
C ASP A 206 9.03 5.03 7.98
N HIS A 207 8.03 5.75 7.48
CA HIS A 207 6.93 5.11 6.75
C HIS A 207 6.32 6.06 5.71
N TRP A 208 5.47 5.51 4.83
CA TRP A 208 4.72 6.35 3.90
C TRP A 208 3.50 6.97 4.57
N VAL A 209 3.22 8.21 4.24
CA VAL A 209 2.01 8.93 4.69
C VAL A 209 0.91 8.89 3.65
N LYS A 210 1.28 8.60 2.38
CA LYS A 210 0.31 8.42 1.28
C LYS A 210 0.87 7.50 0.22
N ARG A 211 -0.01 6.72 -0.38
CA ARG A 211 0.25 5.96 -1.61
C ARG A 211 -0.92 6.10 -2.56
N THR A 212 -0.64 6.27 -3.85
CA THR A 212 -1.61 6.08 -4.91
C THR A 212 -1.18 4.91 -5.77
N ALA A 213 -2.13 4.12 -6.26
CA ALA A 213 -1.85 2.99 -7.12
C ALA A 213 -2.85 2.95 -8.28
N VAL A 214 -2.35 2.66 -9.47
CA VAL A 214 -3.15 2.42 -10.67
C VAL A 214 -2.70 1.09 -11.26
N SER A 215 -3.62 0.13 -11.38
CA SER A 215 -3.36 -1.13 -12.09
C SER A 215 -4.03 -1.14 -13.45
N ARG A 216 -3.34 -1.72 -14.44
CA ARG A 216 -3.83 -1.88 -15.81
C ARG A 216 -3.60 -3.31 -16.30
N SER A 217 -4.61 -3.86 -16.95
CA SER A 217 -4.52 -5.11 -17.70
C SER A 217 -5.21 -4.91 -19.06
N ASP A 218 -4.57 -5.36 -20.14
CA ASP A 218 -5.07 -5.23 -21.52
C ASP A 218 -5.37 -3.76 -21.89
N GLY A 219 -4.51 -2.84 -21.45
CA GLY A 219 -4.65 -1.39 -21.69
C GLY A 219 -5.76 -0.70 -20.88
N ARG A 220 -6.56 -1.44 -20.11
CA ARG A 220 -7.67 -0.90 -19.32
C ARG A 220 -7.27 -0.73 -17.86
N VAL A 221 -7.69 0.38 -17.24
CA VAL A 221 -7.60 0.55 -15.79
C VAL A 221 -8.50 -0.48 -15.12
N ARG A 222 -7.94 -1.26 -14.21
CA ARG A 222 -8.65 -2.26 -13.40
C ARG A 222 -8.92 -1.77 -12.00
N GLU A 223 -7.98 -0.97 -11.49
CA GLU A 223 -8.05 -0.44 -10.14
C GLU A 223 -7.33 0.91 -10.09
N LYS A 224 -7.87 1.82 -9.30
CA LYS A 224 -7.24 3.08 -8.93
C LYS A 224 -7.57 3.35 -7.48
N SER A 225 -6.54 3.55 -6.66
CA SER A 225 -6.72 3.70 -5.22
C SER A 225 -5.76 4.70 -4.62
N THR A 226 -6.19 5.32 -3.53
CA THR A 226 -5.40 6.16 -2.65
C THR A 226 -5.46 5.58 -1.24
N THR A 227 -4.29 5.39 -0.63
CA THR A 227 -4.12 5.03 0.78
C THR A 227 -3.50 6.24 1.47
N GLU A 228 -4.11 6.74 2.55
CA GLU A 228 -3.66 7.94 3.25
C GLU A 228 -3.61 7.68 4.76
N LEU A 229 -2.52 8.12 5.40
CA LEU A 229 -2.30 8.01 6.83
C LEU A 229 -3.29 8.89 7.60
N VAL A 230 -3.97 8.30 8.59
CA VAL A 230 -4.95 8.99 9.43
C VAL A 230 -4.53 9.05 10.90
N GLU A 231 -3.62 8.13 11.29
CA GLU A 231 -3.11 8.07 12.67
C GLU A 231 -1.83 7.21 12.67
N TYR A 232 -0.91 7.52 13.56
CA TYR A 232 0.29 6.73 13.84
C TYR A 232 0.72 6.93 15.28
N GLY A 233 1.53 6.01 15.79
CA GLY A 233 2.07 6.14 17.15
C GLY A 233 3.07 5.05 17.49
N ARG A 234 3.79 5.32 18.60
CA ARG A 234 4.68 4.40 19.28
C ARG A 234 4.04 4.00 20.59
N ARG A 235 4.14 2.75 21.00
CA ARG A 235 3.63 2.28 22.31
C ARG A 235 4.72 2.31 23.37
#